data_d7f68912013203929bda47267b457c02
#
_entry.id   d7f68912013203929bda47267b457c02
#
_cell.length_a   1.000
_cell.length_b   1.000
_cell.length_c   1.000
_cell.angle_alpha   90.00
_cell.angle_beta   90.00
_cell.angle_gamma   90.00
#
_symmetry.space_group_name_H-M   'P 1'
#
loop_
_entity.id
_entity.type
_entity.pdbx_description
1 polymer ?
#
loop_
_entity_poly.entity_id
_entity_poly.type
_entity_poly.pdbx_seq_one_letter_code
_entity_poly.pdbx_strand_id
1 'polypeptide(L)'
;LIMFLNSLKIDNYKNLEKFKLTFDKKINCFIGKNGIGKTNIIDSIYHLAFTKSYFNPSTSQNVMSGSEYFSIIGEFDIDKRSESIHCYYKIGEKKVIKRNSKVYKRISDHIGLINLIIISPHDRNLITEGSEMRRKFIDSVIGQVDKVYLQRVIDYSKVITQRNSLLKYFFTVSYTHLRAHETFA
;
A
#
# COMPACT_ATOMS: atom_id res chain seq x y z
N LEU A 1 3.07 19.96 10.13
CA LEU A 1 3.07 18.64 10.75
C LEU A 1 4.52 18.22 11.02
N ILE A 2 4.89 18.08 12.30
CA ILE A 2 6.20 17.53 12.70
C ILE A 2 5.96 16.08 13.08
N MET A 3 6.68 15.16 12.42
CA MET A 3 6.49 13.73 12.62
C MET A 3 7.83 13.00 12.66
N PHE A 4 7.96 12.07 13.62
CA PHE A 4 9.12 11.19 13.76
C PHE A 4 8.64 9.75 13.98
N LEU A 5 9.33 8.79 13.36
CA LEU A 5 9.20 7.37 13.68
C LEU A 5 10.20 7.07 14.80
N ASN A 6 9.70 6.67 15.96
CA ASN A 6 10.54 6.36 17.12
C ASN A 6 11.00 4.89 17.11
N SER A 7 10.08 3.98 16.84
CA SER A 7 10.40 2.54 16.76
C SER A 7 9.54 1.80 15.76
N LEU A 8 10.07 0.70 15.27
CA LEU A 8 9.42 -0.21 14.34
C LEU A 8 9.60 -1.64 14.83
N LYS A 9 8.50 -2.37 14.92
CA LYS A 9 8.50 -3.80 15.20
C LYS A 9 7.88 -4.52 14.00
N ILE A 10 8.55 -5.56 13.53
CA ILE A 10 8.14 -6.37 12.39
C ILE A 10 8.14 -7.82 12.82
N ASP A 11 7.08 -8.55 12.46
CA ASP A 11 6.99 -10.00 12.59
C ASP A 11 6.55 -10.59 11.23
N ASN A 12 7.33 -11.53 10.68
CA ASN A 12 7.06 -12.32 9.47
C ASN A 12 6.74 -11.50 8.20
N TYR A 13 7.41 -10.36 7.99
CA TYR A 13 7.22 -9.53 6.81
C TYR A 13 8.31 -9.76 5.78
N LYS A 14 7.96 -10.33 4.63
CA LYS A 14 8.89 -10.71 3.55
C LYS A 14 9.99 -11.64 4.06
N ASN A 15 11.25 -11.17 4.15
CA ASN A 15 12.37 -11.92 4.71
C ASN A 15 12.72 -11.51 6.15
N LEU A 16 11.90 -10.67 6.79
CA LEU A 16 12.10 -10.19 8.16
C LEU A 16 11.24 -11.01 9.11
N GLU A 17 11.84 -11.96 9.83
CA GLU A 17 11.14 -12.85 10.74
C GLU A 17 10.69 -12.13 12.01
N LYS A 18 11.65 -11.59 12.77
CA LYS A 18 11.38 -10.86 14.00
C LYS A 18 12.38 -9.74 14.15
N PHE A 19 11.90 -8.51 14.06
CA PHE A 19 12.77 -7.36 14.00
C PHE A 19 12.24 -6.22 14.85
N LYS A 20 13.12 -5.56 15.60
CA LYS A 20 12.80 -4.35 16.35
C LYS A 20 13.90 -3.33 16.16
N LEU A 21 13.52 -2.12 15.74
CA LEU A 21 14.41 -0.99 15.51
C LEU A 21 13.93 0.23 16.28
N THR A 22 14.88 1.06 16.70
CA THR A 22 14.68 2.43 17.15
C THR A 22 15.33 3.37 16.17
N PHE A 23 14.73 4.54 15.97
CA PHE A 23 15.16 5.50 14.96
C PHE A 23 15.65 6.79 15.60
N ASP A 24 16.68 7.39 15.00
CA ASP A 24 17.04 8.77 15.25
C ASP A 24 16.08 9.71 14.52
N LYS A 25 15.88 10.91 15.06
CA LYS A 25 14.95 11.92 14.48
C LYS A 25 15.44 12.56 13.20
N LYS A 26 16.71 12.41 12.84
CA LYS A 26 17.31 13.05 11.66
C LYS A 26 17.57 12.05 10.55
N ILE A 27 18.64 11.27 10.67
CA ILE A 27 19.13 10.39 9.59
C ILE A 27 19.35 8.99 10.16
N ASN A 28 18.80 8.00 9.49
CA ASN A 28 18.99 6.59 9.80
C ASN A 28 19.57 5.88 8.57
N CYS A 29 20.71 5.24 8.71
CA CYS A 29 21.36 4.51 7.63
C CYS A 29 21.30 3.00 7.86
N PHE A 30 20.84 2.25 6.86
CA PHE A 30 20.83 0.79 6.88
C PHE A 30 21.98 0.25 6.03
N ILE A 31 22.96 -0.35 6.69
CA ILE A 31 24.16 -0.91 6.06
C ILE A 31 24.18 -2.41 6.24
N GLY A 32 24.59 -3.17 5.22
CA GLY A 32 24.69 -4.62 5.27
C GLY A 32 24.73 -5.26 3.88
N LYS A 33 24.90 -6.57 3.84
CA LYS A 33 24.94 -7.36 2.59
C LYS A 33 23.64 -7.26 1.79
N ASN A 34 23.71 -7.51 0.49
CA ASN A 34 22.51 -7.57 -0.36
C ASN A 34 21.62 -8.75 0.08
N GLY A 35 20.30 -8.57 -0.02
CA GLY A 35 19.33 -9.58 0.38
C GLY A 35 18.99 -9.63 1.87
N ILE A 36 19.71 -8.96 2.77
CA ILE A 36 19.48 -9.03 4.22
C ILE A 36 18.15 -8.39 4.69
N GLY A 37 17.48 -7.63 3.83
CA GLY A 37 16.18 -7.04 4.15
C GLY A 37 16.16 -5.51 4.34
N LYS A 38 17.25 -4.78 4.02
CA LYS A 38 17.31 -3.31 4.14
C LYS A 38 16.12 -2.61 3.46
N THR A 39 15.86 -2.97 2.21
CA THR A 39 14.74 -2.44 1.43
C THR A 39 13.39 -2.84 2.03
N ASN A 40 13.29 -4.03 2.63
CA ASN A 40 12.06 -4.51 3.25
C ASN A 40 11.74 -3.78 4.56
N ILE A 41 12.76 -3.27 5.28
CA ILE A 41 12.55 -2.37 6.42
C ILE A 41 11.92 -1.05 5.94
N ILE A 42 12.47 -0.43 4.90
CA ILE A 42 11.92 0.81 4.32
C ILE A 42 10.50 0.57 3.79
N ASP A 43 10.28 -0.54 3.09
CA ASP A 43 8.97 -0.91 2.58
C ASP A 43 7.93 -1.15 3.69
N SER A 44 8.34 -1.67 4.84
CA SER A 44 7.45 -1.84 5.99
C SER A 44 6.99 -0.49 6.58
N ILE A 45 7.83 0.54 6.55
CA ILE A 45 7.45 1.91 6.92
C ILE A 45 6.45 2.47 5.92
N TYR A 46 6.71 2.27 4.61
CA TYR A 46 5.77 2.63 3.56
C TYR A 46 4.43 1.89 3.73
N HIS A 47 4.48 0.61 4.10
CA HIS A 47 3.27 -0.19 4.34
C HIS A 47 2.44 0.37 5.50
N LEU A 48 3.06 0.90 6.56
CA LEU A 48 2.36 1.58 7.65
C LEU A 48 1.66 2.87 7.17
N ALA A 49 2.28 3.62 6.26
CA ALA A 49 1.71 4.88 5.76
C ALA A 49 0.57 4.66 4.74
N PHE A 50 0.79 3.77 3.77
CA PHE A 50 -0.12 3.55 2.64
C PHE A 50 -0.93 2.27 2.73
N THR A 51 -0.76 1.49 3.78
CA THR A 51 -1.41 0.19 4.00
C THR A 51 -1.15 -0.85 2.90
N LYS A 52 -0.14 -0.66 2.09
CA LYS A 52 0.31 -1.55 1.01
C LYS A 52 1.82 -1.45 0.85
N SER A 53 2.45 -2.51 0.37
CA SER A 53 3.86 -2.47 -0.02
C SER A 53 4.06 -1.58 -1.24
N TYR A 54 5.19 -0.89 -1.31
CA TYR A 54 5.62 -0.14 -2.49
C TYR A 54 6.07 -1.07 -3.61
N PHE A 55 6.87 -2.09 -3.26
CA PHE A 55 7.48 -3.00 -4.21
C PHE A 55 6.59 -4.18 -4.61
N ASN A 56 5.66 -4.59 -3.74
CA ASN A 56 4.79 -5.72 -4.00
C ASN A 56 3.34 -5.43 -3.59
N PRO A 57 2.45 -5.17 -4.56
CA PRO A 57 1.06 -4.80 -4.28
C PRO A 57 0.22 -5.95 -3.70
N SER A 58 0.62 -7.22 -3.92
CA SER A 58 -0.08 -8.38 -3.36
C SER A 58 0.18 -8.50 -1.86
N THR A 59 -0.86 -8.37 -1.04
CA THR A 59 -0.72 -8.44 0.42
C THR A 59 -0.24 -9.82 0.89
N SER A 60 -0.72 -10.90 0.31
CA SER A 60 -0.34 -12.28 0.67
C SER A 60 1.13 -12.57 0.40
N GLN A 61 1.70 -12.02 -0.68
CA GLN A 61 3.11 -12.18 -1.01
C GLN A 61 4.06 -11.39 -0.10
N ASN A 62 3.54 -10.54 0.78
CA ASN A 62 4.32 -9.86 1.79
C ASN A 62 4.42 -10.66 3.11
N VAL A 63 3.71 -11.79 3.23
CA VAL A 63 3.90 -12.74 4.34
C VAL A 63 5.19 -13.52 4.10
N MET A 64 5.98 -13.71 5.14
CA MET A 64 7.21 -14.51 5.09
C MET A 64 6.90 -15.94 4.66
N SER A 65 7.74 -16.51 3.80
CA SER A 65 7.59 -17.92 3.39
C SER A 65 7.59 -18.86 4.60
N GLY A 66 6.61 -19.75 4.65
CA GLY A 66 6.42 -20.65 5.80
C GLY A 66 5.63 -20.05 6.97
N SER A 67 5.19 -18.80 6.88
CA SER A 67 4.35 -18.14 7.88
C SER A 67 2.93 -17.93 7.35
N GLU A 68 1.97 -17.80 8.27
CA GLU A 68 0.56 -17.56 7.92
C GLU A 68 0.18 -16.08 8.00
N TYR A 69 0.97 -15.25 8.65
CA TYR A 69 0.67 -13.85 8.90
C TYR A 69 1.91 -12.97 8.88
N PHE A 70 1.69 -11.66 8.77
CA PHE A 70 2.68 -10.66 9.15
C PHE A 70 2.07 -9.60 10.08
N SER A 71 2.94 -8.97 10.86
CA SER A 71 2.60 -7.84 11.72
C SER A 71 3.66 -6.76 11.61
N ILE A 72 3.24 -5.51 11.46
CA ILE A 72 4.11 -4.34 11.45
C ILE A 72 3.54 -3.33 12.44
N ILE A 73 4.33 -2.90 13.42
CA ILE A 73 3.95 -1.88 14.40
C ILE A 73 4.97 -0.76 14.35
N GLY A 74 4.49 0.47 14.15
CA GLY A 74 5.30 1.68 14.21
C GLY A 74 4.82 2.60 15.31
N GLU A 75 5.76 3.10 16.12
CA GLU A 75 5.50 4.13 17.13
C GLU A 75 5.99 5.47 16.58
N PHE A 76 5.08 6.41 16.47
CA PHE A 76 5.33 7.73 15.88
C PHE A 76 5.07 8.83 16.89
N ASP A 77 5.87 9.88 16.82
CA ASP A 77 5.52 11.18 17.40
C ASP A 77 4.96 12.08 16.31
N ILE A 78 3.69 12.45 16.43
CA ILE A 78 3.00 13.32 15.46
C ILE A 78 2.50 14.56 16.22
N ASP A 79 3.06 15.74 15.91
CA ASP A 79 2.73 17.00 16.60
C ASP A 79 2.76 16.87 18.13
N LYS A 80 3.84 16.25 18.66
CA LYS A 80 4.08 15.97 20.09
C LYS A 80 3.12 14.97 20.74
N ARG A 81 2.35 14.20 19.95
CA ARG A 81 1.51 13.10 20.44
C ARG A 81 2.11 11.77 20.00
N SER A 82 2.18 10.82 20.94
CA SER A 82 2.59 9.46 20.63
C SER A 82 1.44 8.71 19.96
N GLU A 83 1.69 8.13 18.80
CA GLU A 83 0.72 7.42 17.98
C GLU A 83 1.28 6.04 17.61
N SER A 84 0.55 5.00 17.96
CA SER A 84 0.88 3.62 17.60
C SER A 84 0.06 3.20 16.40
N ILE A 85 0.74 2.77 15.34
CA ILE A 85 0.11 2.27 14.12
C ILE A 85 0.47 0.79 13.96
N HIS A 86 -0.54 -0.06 13.85
CA HIS A 86 -0.39 -1.49 13.70
C HIS A 86 -1.08 -1.97 12.42
N CYS A 87 -0.30 -2.56 11.53
CA CYS A 87 -0.79 -3.28 10.36
C CYS A 87 -0.63 -4.79 10.60
N TYR A 88 -1.73 -5.53 10.53
CA TYR A 88 -1.77 -6.97 10.67
C TYR A 88 -2.49 -7.59 9.47
N TYR A 89 -1.95 -8.68 8.97
CA TYR A 89 -2.57 -9.47 7.91
C TYR A 89 -2.32 -10.96 8.15
N LYS A 90 -3.36 -11.78 8.01
CA LYS A 90 -3.29 -13.23 7.96
C LYS A 90 -3.81 -13.74 6.62
N ILE A 91 -3.18 -14.76 6.05
CA ILE A 91 -3.57 -15.33 4.76
C ILE A 91 -5.03 -15.80 4.83
N GLY A 92 -5.81 -15.41 3.80
CA GLY A 92 -7.25 -15.69 3.75
C GLY A 92 -8.15 -14.73 4.53
N GLU A 93 -7.59 -13.83 5.34
CA GLU A 93 -8.35 -12.87 6.12
C GLU A 93 -8.24 -11.45 5.57
N LYS A 94 -9.10 -10.54 6.05
CA LYS A 94 -9.00 -9.10 5.74
C LYS A 94 -7.86 -8.47 6.53
N LYS A 95 -7.08 -7.65 5.85
CA LYS A 95 -6.04 -6.85 6.50
C LYS A 95 -6.64 -5.88 7.52
N VAL A 96 -6.03 -5.78 8.69
CA VAL A 96 -6.47 -4.94 9.80
C VAL A 96 -5.44 -3.84 10.04
N ILE A 97 -5.91 -2.60 10.07
CA ILE A 97 -5.11 -1.43 10.44
C ILE A 97 -5.68 -0.83 11.72
N LYS A 98 -4.82 -0.63 12.72
CA LYS A 98 -5.19 -0.02 14.00
C LYS A 98 -4.37 1.25 14.25
N ARG A 99 -5.00 2.23 14.85
CA ARG A 99 -4.36 3.41 15.43
C ARG A 99 -4.69 3.45 16.92
N ASN A 100 -3.68 3.47 17.78
CA ASN A 100 -3.85 3.44 19.24
C ASN A 100 -4.84 2.37 19.68
N SER A 101 -4.67 1.12 19.16
CA SER A 101 -5.51 -0.06 19.39
C SER A 101 -6.92 0.00 18.77
N LYS A 102 -7.35 1.12 18.18
CA LYS A 102 -8.66 1.24 17.50
C LYS A 102 -8.53 0.87 16.02
N VAL A 103 -9.39 -0.03 15.55
CA VAL A 103 -9.44 -0.44 14.15
C VAL A 103 -10.06 0.66 13.29
N TYR A 104 -9.46 0.97 12.15
CA TYR A 104 -10.07 1.86 11.18
C TYR A 104 -11.27 1.22 10.49
N LYS A 105 -12.38 1.94 10.41
CA LYS A 105 -13.56 1.53 9.64
C LYS A 105 -13.30 1.57 8.13
N ARG A 106 -12.56 2.58 7.67
CA ARG A 106 -12.14 2.76 6.28
C ARG A 106 -10.64 2.99 6.21
N ILE A 107 -9.96 2.29 5.32
CA ILE A 107 -8.51 2.46 5.11
C ILE A 107 -8.18 3.87 4.62
N SER A 108 -9.07 4.50 3.84
CA SER A 108 -8.91 5.89 3.40
C SER A 108 -8.76 6.90 4.53
N ASP A 109 -9.32 6.62 5.72
CA ASP A 109 -9.22 7.51 6.88
C ASP A 109 -7.80 7.53 7.47
N HIS A 110 -7.05 6.45 7.24
CA HIS A 110 -5.66 6.31 7.67
C HIS A 110 -4.69 7.07 6.76
N ILE A 111 -4.92 7.08 5.44
CA ILE A 111 -4.03 7.74 4.47
C ILE A 111 -3.88 9.22 4.81
N GLY A 112 -2.63 9.72 4.82
CA GLY A 112 -2.29 11.10 5.17
C GLY A 112 -2.18 11.37 6.68
N LEU A 113 -2.24 10.32 7.53
CA LEU A 113 -1.80 10.41 8.91
C LEU A 113 -0.26 10.44 8.98
N ILE A 114 0.36 9.56 8.21
CA ILE A 114 1.81 9.44 8.06
C ILE A 114 2.14 9.94 6.65
N ASN A 115 2.68 11.16 6.53
CA ASN A 115 3.11 11.72 5.25
C ASN A 115 4.51 11.19 4.94
N LEU A 116 4.63 10.49 3.83
CA LEU A 116 5.83 9.77 3.43
C LEU A 116 6.05 9.87 1.93
N ILE A 117 7.30 10.04 1.54
CA ILE A 117 7.76 9.86 0.15
C ILE A 117 8.86 8.81 0.17
N ILE A 118 8.75 7.84 -0.72
CA ILE A 118 9.81 6.87 -0.99
C ILE A 118 10.44 7.20 -2.34
N ILE A 119 11.78 7.10 -2.42
CA ILE A 119 12.53 7.25 -3.66
C ILE A 119 13.34 5.98 -3.86
N SER A 120 13.24 5.40 -5.03
CA SER A 120 13.92 4.17 -5.40
C SER A 120 14.56 4.28 -6.80
N PRO A 121 15.53 3.44 -7.15
CA PRO A 121 16.06 3.40 -8.52
C PRO A 121 14.99 3.11 -9.59
N HIS A 122 13.87 2.48 -9.23
CA HIS A 122 12.74 2.22 -10.13
C HIS A 122 11.95 3.49 -10.49
N ASP A 123 12.11 4.59 -9.75
CA ASP A 123 11.40 5.85 -10.05
C ASP A 123 11.89 6.53 -11.33
N ARG A 124 13.01 6.05 -11.88
CA ARG A 124 13.41 6.32 -13.27
C ARG A 124 12.25 6.08 -14.24
N ASN A 125 11.41 5.10 -13.94
CA ASN A 125 10.23 4.75 -14.73
C ASN A 125 9.18 5.88 -14.79
N LEU A 126 9.16 6.80 -13.81
CA LEU A 126 8.33 8.01 -13.88
C LEU A 126 8.69 8.91 -15.08
N ILE A 127 9.95 8.85 -15.52
CA ILE A 127 10.45 9.61 -16.67
C ILE A 127 10.28 8.81 -17.96
N THR A 128 10.62 7.52 -17.94
CA THR A 128 10.72 6.67 -19.14
C THR A 128 9.41 5.98 -19.51
N GLU A 129 8.54 5.70 -18.54
CA GLU A 129 7.26 5.05 -18.76
C GLU A 129 6.11 6.05 -19.00
N GLY A 130 4.94 5.50 -19.34
CA GLY A 130 3.76 6.28 -19.72
C GLY A 130 3.19 7.18 -18.62
N SER A 131 2.25 8.02 -19.02
CA SER A 131 1.59 9.01 -18.15
C SER A 131 0.83 8.41 -16.96
N GLU A 132 0.53 7.11 -16.98
CA GLU A 132 -0.20 6.43 -15.90
C GLU A 132 0.61 6.38 -14.60
N MET A 133 1.92 6.05 -14.69
CA MET A 133 2.79 6.03 -13.52
C MET A 133 2.93 7.40 -12.88
N ARG A 134 3.10 8.44 -13.72
CA ARG A 134 3.15 9.83 -13.24
C ARG A 134 1.88 10.26 -12.54
N ARG A 135 0.70 9.93 -13.11
CA ARG A 135 -0.59 10.22 -12.46
C ARG A 135 -0.71 9.52 -11.11
N LYS A 136 -0.43 8.22 -11.05
CA LYS A 136 -0.47 7.45 -9.78
C LYS A 136 0.46 8.04 -8.72
N PHE A 137 1.65 8.49 -9.11
CA PHE A 137 2.57 9.16 -8.19
C PHE A 137 1.98 10.48 -7.67
N ILE A 138 1.51 11.36 -8.56
CA ILE A 138 0.88 12.63 -8.19
C ILE A 138 -0.35 12.40 -7.29
N ASP A 139 -1.23 11.47 -7.67
CA ASP A 139 -2.41 11.10 -6.89
C ASP A 139 -2.03 10.62 -5.48
N SER A 140 -0.94 9.86 -5.35
CA SER A 140 -0.46 9.38 -4.05
C SER A 140 0.08 10.51 -3.17
N VAL A 141 0.74 11.51 -3.75
CA VAL A 141 1.28 12.67 -3.01
C VAL A 141 0.14 13.60 -2.58
N ILE A 142 -0.72 14.01 -3.52
CA ILE A 142 -1.85 14.91 -3.21
C ILE A 142 -2.83 14.26 -2.24
N GLY A 143 -3.12 12.96 -2.43
CA GLY A 143 -4.06 12.22 -1.58
C GLY A 143 -3.63 12.09 -0.11
N GLN A 144 -2.35 12.28 0.22
CA GLN A 144 -1.89 12.35 1.60
C GLN A 144 -2.27 13.67 2.28
N VAL A 145 -2.35 14.75 1.52
CA VAL A 145 -2.57 16.11 2.04
C VAL A 145 -4.04 16.51 1.92
N ASP A 146 -4.70 16.15 0.82
CA ASP A 146 -6.08 16.51 0.52
C ASP A 146 -7.00 15.27 0.58
N LYS A 147 -7.83 15.21 1.63
CA LYS A 147 -8.81 14.13 1.85
C LYS A 147 -9.94 14.13 0.82
N VAL A 148 -10.33 15.32 0.32
CA VAL A 148 -11.39 15.44 -0.69
C VAL A 148 -10.88 14.91 -2.02
N TYR A 149 -9.66 15.28 -2.37
CA TYR A 149 -8.99 14.74 -3.55
C TYR A 149 -8.87 13.20 -3.49
N LEU A 150 -8.38 12.67 -2.37
CA LEU A 150 -8.26 11.22 -2.16
C LEU A 150 -9.60 10.52 -2.38
N GLN A 151 -10.69 11.05 -1.81
CA GLN A 151 -12.02 10.46 -1.98
C GLN A 151 -12.46 10.48 -3.45
N ARG A 152 -12.22 11.57 -4.17
CA ARG A 152 -12.55 11.68 -5.60
C ARG A 152 -11.75 10.68 -6.45
N VAL A 153 -10.47 10.49 -6.18
CA VAL A 153 -9.62 9.48 -6.87
C VAL A 153 -10.16 8.06 -6.62
N ILE A 154 -10.57 7.75 -5.38
CA ILE A 154 -11.18 6.46 -5.04
C ILE A 154 -12.48 6.25 -5.81
N ASP A 155 -13.35 7.24 -5.82
CA ASP A 155 -14.66 7.14 -6.48
C ASP A 155 -14.52 7.05 -8.01
N TYR A 156 -13.62 7.84 -8.60
CA TYR A 156 -13.26 7.73 -10.01
C TYR A 156 -12.76 6.31 -10.36
N SER A 157 -11.87 5.76 -9.56
CA SER A 157 -11.33 4.40 -9.78
C SER A 157 -12.42 3.33 -9.74
N LYS A 158 -13.40 3.46 -8.83
CA LYS A 158 -14.56 2.56 -8.76
C LYS A 158 -15.42 2.66 -10.03
N VAL A 159 -15.75 3.87 -10.46
CA VAL A 159 -16.57 4.11 -11.66
C VAL A 159 -15.89 3.53 -12.90
N ILE A 160 -14.60 3.76 -13.08
CA ILE A 160 -13.84 3.18 -14.20
C ILE A 160 -13.84 1.65 -14.14
N THR A 161 -13.68 1.05 -12.97
CA THR A 161 -13.73 -0.41 -12.83
C THR A 161 -15.11 -0.97 -13.18
N GLN A 162 -16.19 -0.35 -12.72
CA GLN A 162 -17.56 -0.73 -13.04
C GLN A 162 -17.84 -0.60 -14.54
N ARG A 163 -17.47 0.55 -15.14
CA ARG A 163 -17.58 0.78 -16.58
C ARG A 163 -16.88 -0.32 -17.38
N ASN A 164 -15.64 -0.61 -17.05
CA ASN A 164 -14.85 -1.61 -17.76
C ASN A 164 -15.41 -3.02 -17.61
N SER A 165 -15.98 -3.36 -16.45
CA SER A 165 -16.68 -4.63 -16.22
C SER A 165 -17.94 -4.74 -17.09
N LEU A 166 -18.75 -3.66 -17.18
CA LEU A 166 -19.92 -3.62 -18.03
C LEU A 166 -19.56 -3.75 -19.52
N LEU A 167 -18.53 -3.04 -19.98
CA LEU A 167 -18.08 -3.14 -21.38
C LEU A 167 -17.62 -4.56 -21.72
N LYS A 168 -16.90 -5.22 -20.82
CA LYS A 168 -16.52 -6.63 -21.01
C LYS A 168 -17.74 -7.54 -21.09
N TYR A 169 -18.71 -7.34 -20.21
CA TYR A 169 -19.96 -8.10 -20.22
C TYR A 169 -20.73 -7.92 -21.53
N PHE A 170 -20.94 -6.68 -21.99
CA PHE A 170 -21.62 -6.41 -23.27
C PHE A 170 -20.88 -7.02 -24.47
N PHE A 171 -19.54 -6.95 -24.48
CA PHE A 171 -18.76 -7.60 -25.54
C PHE A 171 -19.01 -9.12 -25.57
N THR A 172 -19.02 -9.77 -24.40
CA THR A 172 -19.27 -11.23 -24.32
C THR A 172 -20.68 -11.60 -24.75
N VAL A 173 -21.70 -10.82 -24.31
CA VAL A 173 -23.11 -11.07 -24.69
C VAL A 173 -23.34 -10.84 -26.18
N SER A 174 -22.80 -9.78 -26.77
CA SER A 174 -22.93 -9.51 -28.23
C SER A 174 -22.31 -10.63 -29.05
N TYR A 175 -21.19 -11.20 -28.62
CA TYR A 175 -20.54 -12.30 -29.32
C TYR A 175 -21.39 -13.62 -29.30
N THR A 176 -22.07 -13.88 -28.18
CA THR A 176 -22.95 -15.05 -28.05
C THR A 176 -24.21 -14.92 -28.93
N HIS A 177 -24.78 -13.72 -29.02
CA HIS A 177 -25.95 -13.50 -29.92
C HIS A 177 -25.59 -13.58 -31.40
N LEU A 178 -24.46 -13.10 -31.85
CA LEU A 178 -24.00 -13.21 -33.23
C LEU A 178 -23.77 -14.69 -33.62
N ARG A 179 -23.16 -15.50 -32.75
CA ARG A 179 -22.95 -16.93 -33.01
C ARG A 179 -24.25 -17.74 -33.04
N ALA A 180 -25.27 -17.36 -32.29
CA ALA A 180 -26.56 -18.02 -32.29
C ALA A 180 -27.31 -17.84 -33.65
N HIS A 181 -27.05 -16.74 -34.37
CA HIS A 181 -27.62 -16.51 -35.70
C HIS A 181 -26.88 -17.25 -36.82
N GLU A 182 -25.61 -17.57 -36.66
CA GLU A 182 -24.84 -18.31 -37.68
C GLU A 182 -25.10 -19.83 -37.67
N THR A 183 -25.74 -20.38 -36.64
CA THR A 183 -26.05 -21.82 -36.56
C THR A 183 -27.41 -22.21 -37.12
N PHE A 184 -28.17 -21.28 -37.69
CA PHE A 184 -29.46 -21.51 -38.32
C PHE A 184 -29.49 -21.22 -39.86
N ALA A 185 -28.33 -21.18 -40.51
CA ALA A 185 -28.21 -21.05 -41.95
C ALA A 185 -27.70 -22.36 -42.57
#